data_b6458e2dd779b0a25c940b070b4a2a57
#
_entry.id   b6458e2dd779b0a25c940b070b4a2a57
#
_cell.length_a   1.000
_cell.length_b   1.000
_cell.length_c   1.000
_cell.angle_alpha   90.00
_cell.angle_beta   90.00
_cell.angle_gamma   90.00
#
_symmetry.space_group_name_H-M   'P 1'
#
loop_
_entity.id
_entity.type
_entity.pdbx_description
1 polymer ?
#
loop_
_entity_poly.entity_id
_entity_poly.type
_entity_poly.pdbx_seq_one_letter_code
_entity_poly.pdbx_strand_id
1 'polypeptide(L)'
;MEVGLVAQRDNSRAVSVAESINTALVDEEVSTRLDAATAAALEESTATTGAVDDAAASGDVGSFEACDLVVSIGGDGTFLFAARAAGGAPMLGVNLGEVGFLNAVSPENAVAAVRGAVSAIEADDHEIREAPRLTARCEGFESVPAVNEIVITGPRRGPGGGATFRVTIDGSEYTQSHADGVMIATPTGSTAYNLSEGGPIVHPSIGALIVNEMCGVDGMPPLVVGGDCEVTVAVDDADHAVVVSDGRRPHEIETPAAITVSRAETPVRLVGPVADFFTALDKLS
;
A
#
# COMPACT_ATOMS: atom_id res chain seq x y z
N MET A 1 -10.35 -13.65 19.56
CA MET A 1 -10.02 -12.94 18.31
C MET A 1 -9.65 -11.50 18.62
N GLU A 2 -8.68 -10.90 17.90
CA GLU A 2 -8.26 -9.51 18.03
C GLU A 2 -8.40 -8.76 16.69
N VAL A 3 -9.08 -7.60 16.69
CA VAL A 3 -9.30 -6.78 15.48
C VAL A 3 -8.55 -5.45 15.60
N GLY A 4 -7.67 -5.18 14.64
CA GLY A 4 -6.97 -3.90 14.51
C GLY A 4 -7.87 -2.85 13.85
N LEU A 5 -7.96 -1.63 14.40
CA LEU A 5 -8.71 -0.52 13.80
C LEU A 5 -7.78 0.66 13.53
N VAL A 6 -7.78 1.13 12.28
CA VAL A 6 -7.00 2.28 11.80
C VAL A 6 -7.94 3.26 11.13
N ALA A 7 -8.18 4.40 11.75
CA ALA A 7 -9.02 5.46 11.21
C ALA A 7 -8.19 6.58 10.56
N GLN A 8 -8.72 7.19 9.52
CA GLN A 8 -8.13 8.36 8.89
C GLN A 8 -8.00 9.50 9.90
N ARG A 9 -6.78 10.02 10.05
CA ARG A 9 -6.50 11.16 10.95
C ARG A 9 -7.30 12.39 10.54
N ASP A 10 -7.64 13.20 11.54
CA ASP A 10 -8.33 14.49 11.39
C ASP A 10 -9.66 14.40 10.60
N ASN A 11 -10.32 13.23 10.65
CA ASN A 11 -11.57 12.96 9.99
C ASN A 11 -12.64 12.46 10.99
N SER A 12 -13.54 13.33 11.40
CA SER A 12 -14.59 13.01 12.37
C SER A 12 -15.52 11.87 11.93
N ARG A 13 -15.76 11.72 10.61
CA ARG A 13 -16.56 10.61 10.08
C ARG A 13 -15.82 9.28 10.25
N ALA A 14 -14.49 9.26 10.03
CA ALA A 14 -13.67 8.08 10.28
C ALA A 14 -13.73 7.65 11.75
N VAL A 15 -13.60 8.62 12.65
CA VAL A 15 -13.68 8.41 14.12
C VAL A 15 -15.04 7.83 14.51
N SER A 16 -16.16 8.41 14.03
CA SER A 16 -17.50 7.92 14.32
C SER A 16 -17.75 6.49 13.82
N VAL A 17 -17.22 6.15 12.64
CA VAL A 17 -17.29 4.77 12.11
C VAL A 17 -16.45 3.82 12.97
N ALA A 18 -15.21 4.21 13.34
CA ALA A 18 -14.35 3.43 14.21
C ALA A 18 -14.99 3.18 15.58
N GLU A 19 -15.62 4.19 16.18
CA GLU A 19 -16.35 4.09 17.44
C GLU A 19 -17.51 3.08 17.34
N SER A 20 -18.29 3.16 16.25
CA SER A 20 -19.40 2.25 16.02
C SER A 20 -18.93 0.80 15.85
N ILE A 21 -17.84 0.58 15.13
CA ILE A 21 -17.23 -0.75 14.96
C ILE A 21 -16.69 -1.24 16.31
N ASN A 22 -15.91 -0.41 17.02
CA ASN A 22 -15.32 -0.78 18.30
C ASN A 22 -16.37 -1.17 19.33
N THR A 23 -17.44 -0.38 19.48
CA THR A 23 -18.56 -0.68 20.37
C THR A 23 -19.21 -2.02 20.02
N ALA A 24 -19.49 -2.25 18.73
CA ALA A 24 -20.11 -3.48 18.28
C ALA A 24 -19.26 -4.74 18.52
N LEU A 25 -17.92 -4.62 18.39
CA LEU A 25 -16.99 -5.71 18.66
C LEU A 25 -16.85 -6.00 20.16
N VAL A 26 -16.77 -4.96 20.98
CA VAL A 26 -16.72 -5.08 22.46
C VAL A 26 -18.00 -5.75 23.00
N ASP A 27 -19.17 -5.39 22.47
CA ASP A 27 -20.46 -6.02 22.85
C ASP A 27 -20.48 -7.54 22.52
N GLU A 28 -19.68 -7.97 21.54
CA GLU A 28 -19.52 -9.39 21.13
C GLU A 28 -18.27 -10.06 21.75
N GLU A 29 -17.65 -9.44 22.75
CA GLU A 29 -16.46 -9.94 23.45
C GLU A 29 -15.23 -10.13 22.52
N VAL A 30 -15.17 -9.40 21.39
CA VAL A 30 -14.03 -9.37 20.48
C VAL A 30 -13.06 -8.26 20.91
N SER A 31 -11.80 -8.62 21.11
CA SER A 31 -10.75 -7.66 21.49
C SER A 31 -10.43 -6.71 20.32
N THR A 32 -10.18 -5.44 20.63
CA THR A 32 -9.78 -4.44 19.66
C THR A 32 -8.41 -3.87 19.98
N ARG A 33 -7.62 -3.62 18.91
CA ARG A 33 -6.34 -2.89 18.98
C ARG A 33 -6.46 -1.64 18.11
N LEU A 34 -6.11 -0.49 18.66
CA LEU A 34 -6.23 0.80 17.99
C LEU A 34 -4.82 1.36 17.69
N ASP A 35 -4.63 2.02 16.54
CA ASP A 35 -3.46 2.88 16.39
C ASP A 35 -3.61 4.12 17.29
N ALA A 36 -2.50 4.73 17.72
CA ALA A 36 -2.57 5.79 18.72
C ALA A 36 -3.37 7.02 18.27
N ALA A 37 -3.38 7.33 16.96
CA ALA A 37 -4.20 8.43 16.47
C ALA A 37 -5.70 8.11 16.56
N THR A 38 -6.10 6.89 16.25
CA THR A 38 -7.48 6.40 16.39
C THR A 38 -7.88 6.35 17.87
N ALA A 39 -7.01 5.85 18.75
CA ALA A 39 -7.23 5.78 20.17
C ALA A 39 -7.44 7.18 20.78
N ALA A 40 -6.54 8.13 20.52
CA ALA A 40 -6.65 9.50 21.00
C ALA A 40 -7.95 10.18 20.54
N ALA A 41 -8.32 9.99 19.25
CA ALA A 41 -9.56 10.56 18.71
C ALA A 41 -10.82 9.96 19.34
N LEU A 42 -10.81 8.67 19.70
CA LEU A 42 -11.92 8.01 20.40
C LEU A 42 -12.02 8.44 21.87
N GLU A 43 -10.89 8.67 22.55
CA GLU A 43 -10.85 9.21 23.92
C GLU A 43 -11.43 10.64 23.99
N GLU A 44 -11.14 11.47 23.00
CA GLU A 44 -11.73 12.81 22.87
C GLU A 44 -13.23 12.79 22.58
N SER A 45 -13.71 11.76 21.87
CA SER A 45 -15.13 11.62 21.49
C SER A 45 -16.03 11.11 22.63
N THR A 46 -15.61 10.26 23.50
CA THR A 46 -16.12 9.79 24.79
C THR A 46 -15.58 8.38 25.15
N ALA A 47 -14.77 8.31 26.16
CA ALA A 47 -14.55 7.17 27.09
C ALA A 47 -14.78 5.75 26.55
N THR A 48 -14.03 5.32 25.54
CA THR A 48 -14.04 3.92 25.13
C THR A 48 -12.67 3.29 25.45
N THR A 49 -12.68 2.21 26.22
CA THR A 49 -11.48 1.47 26.63
C THR A 49 -11.11 0.44 25.58
N GLY A 50 -10.19 0.77 24.72
CA GLY A 50 -9.45 -0.19 23.89
C GLY A 50 -7.99 -0.29 24.36
N ALA A 51 -7.31 -1.42 24.08
CA ALA A 51 -5.87 -1.49 24.28
C ALA A 51 -5.16 -0.57 23.29
N VAL A 52 -4.40 0.40 23.78
CA VAL A 52 -3.61 1.34 22.98
C VAL A 52 -2.22 0.75 22.77
N ASP A 53 -1.75 0.67 21.54
CA ASP A 53 -0.38 0.29 21.22
C ASP A 53 0.39 1.52 20.74
N ASP A 54 1.33 2.01 21.56
CA ASP A 54 2.18 3.15 21.23
C ASP A 54 3.04 2.89 19.96
N ALA A 55 3.36 1.63 19.64
CA ALA A 55 4.07 1.27 18.41
C ALA A 55 3.21 1.50 17.16
N ALA A 56 1.90 1.35 17.26
CA ALA A 56 0.96 1.63 16.19
C ALA A 56 0.89 3.13 15.83
N ALA A 57 1.28 4.03 16.76
CA ALA A 57 1.31 5.48 16.53
C ALA A 57 2.28 5.90 15.43
N SER A 58 3.40 5.21 15.30
CA SER A 58 4.43 5.50 14.31
C SER A 58 4.12 4.91 12.92
N GLY A 59 3.10 4.04 12.80
CA GLY A 59 2.84 3.23 11.61
C GLY A 59 3.97 2.24 11.36
N ASP A 60 4.57 1.73 12.43
CA ASP A 60 5.63 0.74 12.32
C ASP A 60 5.10 -0.56 11.73
N VAL A 61 5.92 -1.12 10.85
CA VAL A 61 5.65 -2.38 10.17
C VAL A 61 5.46 -3.48 11.22
N GLY A 62 4.35 -4.23 11.10
CA GLY A 62 4.06 -5.36 11.97
C GLY A 62 3.34 -5.05 13.28
N SER A 63 2.96 -3.80 13.57
CA SER A 63 2.24 -3.47 14.81
C SER A 63 0.87 -4.16 14.94
N PHE A 64 0.24 -4.50 13.81
CA PHE A 64 -1.01 -5.27 13.74
C PHE A 64 -0.84 -6.69 13.17
N GLU A 65 0.40 -7.16 13.03
CA GLU A 65 0.68 -8.47 12.44
C GLU A 65 0.05 -9.63 13.23
N ALA A 66 -0.10 -9.46 14.55
CA ALA A 66 -0.74 -10.45 15.43
C ALA A 66 -2.27 -10.37 15.44
N CYS A 67 -2.89 -9.37 14.80
CA CYS A 67 -4.34 -9.28 14.69
C CYS A 67 -4.89 -10.32 13.73
N ASP A 68 -6.07 -10.84 14.03
CA ASP A 68 -6.80 -11.76 13.16
C ASP A 68 -7.46 -11.03 11.98
N LEU A 69 -7.75 -9.74 12.15
CA LEU A 69 -8.31 -8.84 11.12
C LEU A 69 -7.79 -7.42 11.36
N VAL A 70 -7.49 -6.68 10.30
CA VAL A 70 -7.19 -5.24 10.36
C VAL A 70 -8.22 -4.47 9.53
N VAL A 71 -8.90 -3.51 10.13
CA VAL A 71 -9.89 -2.66 9.47
C VAL A 71 -9.30 -1.28 9.24
N SER A 72 -9.18 -0.89 7.98
CA SER A 72 -8.80 0.46 7.55
C SER A 72 -10.04 1.29 7.27
N ILE A 73 -10.18 2.46 7.90
CA ILE A 73 -11.36 3.34 7.79
C ILE A 73 -10.89 4.68 7.22
N GLY A 74 -11.06 4.88 5.91
CA GLY A 74 -10.58 6.07 5.21
C GLY A 74 -10.43 5.86 3.71
N GLY A 75 -9.59 6.66 3.07
CA GLY A 75 -9.21 6.48 1.67
C GLY A 75 -8.02 5.54 1.48
N ASP A 76 -7.54 5.43 0.23
CA ASP A 76 -6.44 4.54 -0.14
C ASP A 76 -5.14 4.83 0.65
N GLY A 77 -4.86 6.10 0.98
CA GLY A 77 -3.70 6.46 1.81
C GLY A 77 -3.75 5.89 3.23
N THR A 78 -4.96 5.80 3.85
CA THR A 78 -5.16 5.16 5.15
C THR A 78 -4.99 3.65 5.03
N PHE A 79 -5.50 3.07 3.94
CA PHE A 79 -5.32 1.65 3.65
C PHE A 79 -3.84 1.27 3.51
N LEU A 80 -3.06 2.02 2.72
CA LEU A 80 -1.61 1.79 2.57
C LEU A 80 -0.85 1.89 3.90
N PHE A 81 -1.27 2.81 4.79
CA PHE A 81 -0.71 2.92 6.13
C PHE A 81 -1.03 1.66 6.95
N ALA A 82 -2.29 1.25 6.99
CA ALA A 82 -2.72 0.05 7.70
C ALA A 82 -2.06 -1.22 7.14
N ALA A 83 -1.92 -1.35 5.80
CA ALA A 83 -1.30 -2.50 5.15
C ALA A 83 0.17 -2.71 5.54
N ARG A 84 0.91 -1.61 5.80
CA ARG A 84 2.28 -1.69 6.32
C ARG A 84 2.32 -2.23 7.73
N ALA A 85 1.39 -1.80 8.59
CA ALA A 85 1.31 -2.22 9.98
C ALA A 85 0.72 -3.63 10.14
N ALA A 86 -0.14 -4.06 9.21
CA ALA A 86 -0.80 -5.37 9.22
C ALA A 86 0.15 -6.54 8.95
N GLY A 87 1.32 -6.30 8.33
CA GLY A 87 2.20 -7.40 7.92
C GLY A 87 1.50 -8.34 6.94
N GLY A 88 1.03 -9.49 7.42
CA GLY A 88 0.28 -10.49 6.66
C GLY A 88 -1.15 -10.73 7.18
N ALA A 89 -1.61 -9.96 8.18
CA ALA A 89 -2.98 -10.07 8.69
C ALA A 89 -4.03 -9.75 7.61
N PRO A 90 -5.19 -10.44 7.59
CA PRO A 90 -6.30 -10.10 6.72
C PRO A 90 -6.78 -8.66 6.92
N MET A 91 -7.15 -7.99 5.83
CA MET A 91 -7.55 -6.59 5.85
C MET A 91 -8.92 -6.38 5.23
N LEU A 92 -9.71 -5.49 5.86
CA LEU A 92 -10.97 -4.99 5.35
C LEU A 92 -10.91 -3.46 5.25
N GLY A 93 -11.24 -2.93 4.06
CA GLY A 93 -11.24 -1.49 3.81
C GLY A 93 -12.62 -0.88 3.82
N VAL A 94 -12.83 0.12 4.70
CA VAL A 94 -14.04 0.96 4.76
C VAL A 94 -13.73 2.30 4.12
N ASN A 95 -14.47 2.67 3.07
CA ASN A 95 -14.31 3.92 2.34
C ASN A 95 -15.22 5.00 2.92
N LEU A 96 -14.71 6.22 3.08
CA LEU A 96 -15.48 7.35 3.60
C LEU A 96 -16.04 8.30 2.53
N GLY A 97 -15.66 8.08 1.28
CA GLY A 97 -16.07 8.86 0.13
C GLY A 97 -16.58 7.98 -1.01
N GLU A 98 -16.15 8.27 -2.22
CA GLU A 98 -16.40 7.44 -3.39
C GLU A 98 -15.66 6.10 -3.26
N VAL A 99 -16.22 5.02 -3.82
CA VAL A 99 -15.67 3.67 -3.75
C VAL A 99 -14.20 3.66 -4.17
N GLY A 100 -13.30 3.21 -3.29
CA GLY A 100 -11.86 3.07 -3.53
C GLY A 100 -11.52 1.79 -4.29
N PHE A 101 -10.29 1.71 -4.80
CA PHE A 101 -9.81 0.47 -5.39
C PHE A 101 -9.55 -0.62 -4.33
N LEU A 102 -9.19 -0.22 -3.12
CA LEU A 102 -8.87 -1.10 -2.00
C LEU A 102 -9.95 -1.11 -0.90
N ASN A 103 -10.70 -0.02 -0.75
CA ASN A 103 -11.73 0.16 0.26
C ASN A 103 -13.11 0.00 -0.38
N ALA A 104 -13.71 -1.19 -0.22
CA ALA A 104 -14.97 -1.57 -0.90
C ALA A 104 -16.21 -1.38 -0.02
N VAL A 105 -16.07 -1.27 1.30
CA VAL A 105 -17.19 -1.18 2.24
C VAL A 105 -17.60 0.27 2.44
N SER A 106 -18.90 0.59 2.31
CA SER A 106 -19.39 1.92 2.64
C SER A 106 -19.50 2.10 4.16
N PRO A 107 -19.46 3.35 4.69
CA PRO A 107 -19.55 3.60 6.13
C PRO A 107 -20.81 3.05 6.77
N GLU A 108 -21.92 3.10 6.04
CA GLU A 108 -23.25 2.64 6.51
C GLU A 108 -23.29 1.11 6.70
N ASN A 109 -22.45 0.38 5.94
CA ASN A 109 -22.34 -1.07 6.00
C ASN A 109 -21.14 -1.55 6.83
N ALA A 110 -20.34 -0.64 7.40
CA ALA A 110 -19.06 -0.94 8.04
C ALA A 110 -19.19 -1.95 9.18
N VAL A 111 -20.10 -1.72 10.13
CA VAL A 111 -20.32 -2.61 11.27
C VAL A 111 -20.77 -4.01 10.81
N ALA A 112 -21.72 -4.08 9.87
CA ALA A 112 -22.21 -5.36 9.37
C ALA A 112 -21.13 -6.13 8.62
N ALA A 113 -20.30 -5.45 7.82
CA ALA A 113 -19.20 -6.06 7.07
C ALA A 113 -18.08 -6.57 7.99
N VAL A 114 -17.74 -5.81 9.04
CA VAL A 114 -16.72 -6.23 10.01
C VAL A 114 -17.21 -7.45 10.80
N ARG A 115 -18.46 -7.44 11.30
CA ARG A 115 -19.06 -8.60 11.97
C ARG A 115 -19.08 -9.84 11.09
N GLY A 116 -19.48 -9.66 9.83
CA GLY A 116 -19.47 -10.75 8.86
C GLY A 116 -18.07 -11.32 8.63
N ALA A 117 -17.05 -10.46 8.51
CA ALA A 117 -15.64 -10.88 8.36
C ALA A 117 -15.13 -11.60 9.62
N VAL A 118 -15.44 -11.09 10.83
CA VAL A 118 -15.10 -11.73 12.10
C VAL A 118 -15.69 -13.14 12.17
N SER A 119 -17.01 -13.26 11.95
CA SER A 119 -17.70 -14.57 11.99
C SER A 119 -17.15 -15.55 10.93
N ALA A 120 -16.82 -15.07 9.74
CA ALA A 120 -16.27 -15.90 8.67
C ALA A 120 -14.84 -16.38 8.99
N ILE A 121 -14.01 -15.52 9.60
CA ILE A 121 -12.66 -15.87 10.06
C ILE A 121 -12.74 -16.90 11.19
N GLU A 122 -13.60 -16.71 12.18
CA GLU A 122 -13.79 -17.65 13.28
C GLU A 122 -14.31 -19.03 12.81
N ALA A 123 -15.14 -19.03 11.78
CA ALA A 123 -15.66 -20.27 11.18
C ALA A 123 -14.68 -20.93 10.19
N ASP A 124 -13.52 -20.31 9.90
CA ASP A 124 -12.57 -20.71 8.82
C ASP A 124 -13.28 -20.81 7.45
N ASP A 125 -14.30 -19.97 7.23
CA ASP A 125 -15.12 -19.90 6.01
C ASP A 125 -15.04 -18.48 5.40
N HIS A 126 -13.81 -18.07 5.06
CA HIS A 126 -13.57 -16.75 4.49
C HIS A 126 -12.73 -16.84 3.22
N GLU A 127 -13.14 -16.08 2.21
CA GLU A 127 -12.37 -15.93 0.99
C GLU A 127 -11.32 -14.83 1.14
N ILE A 128 -10.05 -15.18 0.91
CA ILE A 128 -8.94 -14.24 0.87
C ILE A 128 -8.56 -13.96 -0.56
N ARG A 129 -8.55 -12.68 -0.91
CA ARG A 129 -7.95 -12.19 -2.15
C ARG A 129 -6.59 -11.60 -1.85
N GLU A 130 -5.61 -11.89 -2.67
CA GLU A 130 -4.26 -11.39 -2.50
C GLU A 130 -3.98 -10.23 -3.48
N ALA A 131 -3.48 -9.12 -2.93
CA ALA A 131 -2.88 -8.06 -3.73
C ALA A 131 -1.35 -8.13 -3.57
N PRO A 132 -0.58 -8.24 -4.67
CA PRO A 132 0.87 -8.34 -4.59
C PRO A 132 1.47 -7.08 -4.00
N ARG A 133 2.61 -7.24 -3.31
CA ARG A 133 3.48 -6.14 -2.88
C ARG A 133 4.84 -6.26 -3.55
N LEU A 134 5.57 -5.16 -3.60
CA LEU A 134 6.93 -5.07 -4.13
C LEU A 134 7.93 -4.78 -3.03
N THR A 135 9.12 -5.34 -3.13
CA THR A 135 10.27 -5.03 -2.28
C THR A 135 11.45 -4.65 -3.17
N ALA A 136 12.16 -3.58 -2.80
CA ALA A 136 13.44 -3.20 -3.39
C ALA A 136 14.58 -3.69 -2.50
N ARG A 137 15.61 -4.28 -3.10
CA ARG A 137 16.79 -4.81 -2.40
C ARG A 137 18.07 -4.33 -3.10
N CYS A 138 19.06 -3.99 -2.31
CA CYS A 138 20.47 -3.86 -2.73
C CYS A 138 21.36 -4.24 -1.55
N GLU A 139 22.68 -4.15 -1.71
CA GLU A 139 23.61 -4.51 -0.65
C GLU A 139 23.31 -3.76 0.66
N GLY A 140 23.02 -4.50 1.72
CA GLY A 140 22.72 -3.97 3.05
C GLY A 140 21.36 -3.27 3.23
N PHE A 141 20.50 -3.28 2.21
CA PHE A 141 19.19 -2.62 2.26
C PHE A 141 18.07 -3.49 1.71
N GLU A 142 16.95 -3.46 2.41
CA GLU A 142 15.65 -3.95 1.93
C GLU A 142 14.56 -2.94 2.28
N SER A 143 13.75 -2.57 1.30
CA SER A 143 12.66 -1.63 1.51
C SER A 143 11.49 -2.24 2.28
N VAL A 144 10.68 -1.40 2.89
CA VAL A 144 9.34 -1.80 3.32
C VAL A 144 8.53 -2.19 2.09
N PRO A 145 7.75 -3.30 2.13
CA PRO A 145 6.94 -3.71 1.00
C PRO A 145 5.91 -2.66 0.58
N ALA A 146 5.91 -2.32 -0.71
CA ALA A 146 4.96 -1.39 -1.33
C ALA A 146 3.75 -2.13 -1.90
N VAL A 147 2.56 -1.58 -1.72
CA VAL A 147 1.31 -2.06 -2.33
C VAL A 147 1.14 -1.49 -3.74
N ASN A 148 1.46 -0.22 -3.92
CA ASN A 148 1.32 0.47 -5.20
C ASN A 148 2.60 0.40 -6.02
N GLU A 149 3.68 1.04 -5.56
CA GLU A 149 4.89 1.17 -6.35
C GLU A 149 6.16 1.34 -5.50
N ILE A 150 7.27 0.93 -6.09
CA ILE A 150 8.62 1.34 -5.72
C ILE A 150 9.10 2.38 -6.73
N VAL A 151 9.58 3.51 -6.24
CA VAL A 151 10.18 4.58 -7.05
C VAL A 151 11.66 4.68 -6.72
N ILE A 152 12.50 4.69 -7.75
CA ILE A 152 13.95 4.88 -7.66
C ILE A 152 14.28 6.17 -8.41
N THR A 153 14.82 7.17 -7.73
CA THR A 153 15.14 8.48 -8.34
C THR A 153 16.61 8.84 -8.14
N GLY A 154 17.07 9.77 -8.93
CA GLY A 154 18.30 10.52 -8.62
C GLY A 154 18.11 11.48 -7.43
N PRO A 155 19.19 12.19 -7.02
CA PRO A 155 19.17 13.10 -5.87
C PRO A 155 18.28 14.32 -6.09
N ARG A 156 18.01 14.69 -7.33
CA ARG A 156 17.16 15.82 -7.71
C ARG A 156 16.28 15.43 -8.89
N ARG A 157 15.09 16.00 -8.96
CA ARG A 157 14.15 15.88 -10.09
C ARG A 157 14.05 17.17 -10.85
N GLY A 158 13.58 17.10 -12.09
CA GLY A 158 13.33 18.25 -12.96
C GLY A 158 14.60 18.75 -13.69
N PRO A 159 14.52 19.94 -14.35
CA PRO A 159 15.55 20.43 -15.23
C PRO A 159 16.94 20.52 -14.55
N GLY A 160 17.91 19.81 -15.10
CA GLY A 160 19.28 19.72 -14.55
C GLY A 160 19.43 18.77 -13.36
N GLY A 161 18.39 17.99 -13.06
CA GLY A 161 18.40 16.86 -12.13
C GLY A 161 18.36 15.51 -12.85
N GLY A 162 17.92 14.46 -12.15
CA GLY A 162 17.85 13.10 -12.64
C GLY A 162 19.16 12.35 -12.46
N ALA A 163 19.21 11.17 -13.07
CA ALA A 163 20.37 10.29 -13.16
C ALA A 163 20.26 9.42 -14.41
N THR A 164 21.33 8.73 -14.77
CA THR A 164 21.28 7.69 -15.80
C THR A 164 20.84 6.38 -15.15
N PHE A 165 19.72 5.86 -15.61
CA PHE A 165 19.17 4.58 -15.18
C PHE A 165 19.33 3.55 -16.29
N ARG A 166 19.87 2.39 -15.92
CA ARG A 166 19.84 1.19 -16.77
C ARG A 166 18.89 0.20 -16.15
N VAL A 167 17.86 -0.19 -16.90
CA VAL A 167 16.82 -1.13 -16.44
C VAL A 167 17.01 -2.47 -17.14
N THR A 168 17.15 -3.53 -16.36
CA THR A 168 17.16 -4.92 -16.83
C THR A 168 15.98 -5.69 -16.23
N ILE A 169 15.40 -6.60 -17.02
CA ILE A 169 14.30 -7.46 -16.62
C ILE A 169 14.73 -8.90 -16.85
N ASP A 170 14.78 -9.69 -15.79
CA ASP A 170 15.29 -11.07 -15.79
C ASP A 170 16.67 -11.17 -16.50
N GLY A 171 17.54 -10.18 -16.22
CA GLY A 171 18.89 -10.09 -16.78
C GLY A 171 18.98 -9.56 -18.22
N SER A 172 17.86 -9.27 -18.89
CA SER A 172 17.83 -8.67 -20.23
C SER A 172 17.68 -7.16 -20.14
N GLU A 173 18.57 -6.41 -20.80
CA GLU A 173 18.47 -4.94 -20.82
C GLU A 173 17.20 -4.49 -21.58
N TYR A 174 16.39 -3.67 -20.92
CA TYR A 174 15.21 -3.04 -21.49
C TYR A 174 15.50 -1.64 -21.98
N THR A 175 16.13 -0.82 -21.16
CA THR A 175 16.42 0.59 -21.48
C THR A 175 17.63 1.09 -20.71
N GLN A 176 18.29 2.11 -21.28
CA GLN A 176 19.22 2.98 -20.57
C GLN A 176 18.94 4.42 -20.99
N SER A 177 18.54 5.26 -20.05
CA SER A 177 18.19 6.65 -20.32
C SER A 177 18.58 7.56 -19.15
N HIS A 178 18.64 8.87 -19.42
CA HIS A 178 18.67 9.88 -18.37
C HIS A 178 17.24 10.28 -18.03
N ALA A 179 16.85 10.14 -16.76
CA ALA A 179 15.48 10.36 -16.29
C ALA A 179 15.45 10.95 -14.88
N ASP A 180 14.30 11.43 -14.45
CA ASP A 180 14.08 11.81 -13.05
C ASP A 180 14.03 10.58 -12.11
N GLY A 181 13.63 9.44 -12.66
CA GLY A 181 13.58 8.17 -11.95
C GLY A 181 12.94 7.04 -12.75
N VAL A 182 12.89 5.88 -12.14
CA VAL A 182 12.22 4.68 -12.63
C VAL A 182 11.21 4.23 -11.57
N MET A 183 10.01 3.89 -12.01
CA MET A 183 8.93 3.38 -11.18
C MET A 183 8.62 1.94 -11.56
N ILE A 184 8.49 1.08 -10.56
CA ILE A 184 7.97 -0.28 -10.73
C ILE A 184 6.68 -0.35 -9.93
N ALA A 185 5.54 -0.54 -10.62
CA ALA A 185 4.23 -0.55 -10.01
C ALA A 185 3.54 -1.91 -10.10
N THR A 186 2.70 -2.21 -9.12
CA THR A 186 1.75 -3.33 -9.15
C THR A 186 0.52 -2.96 -9.97
N PRO A 187 -0.38 -3.90 -10.29
CA PRO A 187 -1.69 -3.58 -10.85
C PRO A 187 -2.51 -2.64 -9.97
N THR A 188 -2.41 -2.77 -8.63
CA THR A 188 -3.05 -1.84 -7.69
C THR A 188 -2.49 -0.42 -7.84
N GLY A 189 -1.18 -0.28 -7.96
CA GLY A 189 -0.49 1.00 -8.17
C GLY A 189 -0.69 1.58 -9.57
N SER A 190 -1.24 0.80 -10.51
CA SER A 190 -1.46 1.28 -11.89
C SER A 190 -2.35 2.53 -11.97
N THR A 191 -3.27 2.70 -11.02
CA THR A 191 -4.19 3.84 -10.91
C THR A 191 -3.70 4.92 -9.92
N ALA A 192 -2.51 4.73 -9.31
CA ALA A 192 -1.88 5.67 -8.39
C ALA A 192 -0.84 6.56 -9.10
N TYR A 193 0.37 6.67 -8.58
CA TYR A 193 1.40 7.55 -9.14
C TYR A 193 1.80 7.15 -10.57
N ASN A 194 1.78 5.84 -10.88
CA ASN A 194 2.00 5.33 -12.24
C ASN A 194 1.10 6.01 -13.29
N LEU A 195 -0.17 6.23 -12.97
CA LEU A 195 -1.09 6.89 -13.90
C LEU A 195 -0.70 8.35 -14.16
N SER A 196 -0.27 9.07 -13.12
CA SER A 196 0.19 10.47 -13.23
C SER A 196 1.44 10.61 -14.11
N GLU A 197 2.27 9.57 -14.15
CA GLU A 197 3.47 9.48 -14.99
C GLU A 197 3.19 8.82 -16.36
N GLY A 198 1.92 8.72 -16.77
CA GLY A 198 1.51 8.23 -18.09
C GLY A 198 1.62 6.71 -18.28
N GLY A 199 1.76 5.95 -17.20
CA GLY A 199 1.74 4.49 -17.25
C GLY A 199 0.35 3.92 -17.50
N PRO A 200 0.24 2.66 -18.01
CA PRO A 200 -1.03 2.02 -18.31
C PRO A 200 -1.81 1.66 -17.05
N ILE A 201 -3.14 1.65 -17.16
CA ILE A 201 -4.02 1.03 -16.17
C ILE A 201 -4.01 -0.49 -16.39
N VAL A 202 -3.80 -1.26 -15.32
CA VAL A 202 -3.81 -2.73 -15.34
C VAL A 202 -4.87 -3.23 -14.35
N HIS A 203 -5.76 -4.10 -14.83
CA HIS A 203 -6.79 -4.69 -13.97
C HIS A 203 -6.15 -5.54 -12.85
N PRO A 204 -6.61 -5.45 -11.59
CA PRO A 204 -5.98 -6.14 -10.44
C PRO A 204 -5.92 -7.67 -10.54
N SER A 205 -6.78 -8.28 -11.39
CA SER A 205 -6.73 -9.74 -11.63
C SER A 205 -5.56 -10.20 -12.51
N ILE A 206 -4.81 -9.26 -13.10
CA ILE A 206 -3.69 -9.58 -13.98
C ILE A 206 -2.41 -9.60 -13.13
N GLY A 207 -1.73 -10.75 -13.08
CA GLY A 207 -0.43 -10.88 -12.43
C GLY A 207 0.68 -10.22 -13.25
N ALA A 208 0.89 -8.92 -13.06
CA ALA A 208 1.85 -8.14 -13.83
C ALA A 208 2.61 -7.14 -12.96
N LEU A 209 3.72 -6.63 -13.50
CA LEU A 209 4.40 -5.43 -13.04
C LEU A 209 4.44 -4.40 -14.17
N ILE A 210 4.45 -3.14 -13.81
CA ILE A 210 4.60 -2.02 -14.74
C ILE A 210 5.95 -1.37 -14.47
N VAL A 211 6.78 -1.25 -15.50
CA VAL A 211 8.05 -0.52 -15.47
C VAL A 211 7.85 0.78 -16.23
N ASN A 212 8.03 1.92 -15.56
CA ASN A 212 7.77 3.24 -16.11
C ASN A 212 8.92 4.19 -15.79
N GLU A 213 9.48 4.84 -16.81
CA GLU A 213 10.50 5.89 -16.67
C GLU A 213 9.83 7.25 -16.45
N MET A 214 10.32 8.00 -15.48
CA MET A 214 9.79 9.31 -15.12
C MET A 214 10.59 10.40 -15.83
N CYS A 215 9.95 11.16 -16.73
CA CYS A 215 10.59 12.23 -17.49
C CYS A 215 11.86 11.81 -18.22
N GLY A 216 11.90 10.57 -18.75
CA GLY A 216 13.05 10.05 -19.46
C GLY A 216 13.33 10.80 -20.77
N VAL A 217 14.61 11.08 -21.01
CA VAL A 217 15.09 11.62 -22.29
C VAL A 217 15.50 10.43 -23.17
N ASP A 218 14.84 10.29 -24.32
CA ASP A 218 15.04 9.13 -25.23
C ASP A 218 14.74 7.76 -24.58
N GLY A 219 13.93 7.73 -23.51
CA GLY A 219 13.51 6.52 -22.81
C GLY A 219 12.52 5.67 -23.61
N MET A 220 12.30 4.45 -23.14
CA MET A 220 11.31 3.54 -23.70
C MET A 220 9.91 3.83 -23.14
N PRO A 221 8.83 3.52 -23.88
CA PRO A 221 7.47 3.59 -23.33
C PRO A 221 7.31 2.71 -22.08
N PRO A 222 6.29 2.97 -21.23
CA PRO A 222 6.01 2.07 -20.11
C PRO A 222 5.79 0.62 -20.57
N LEU A 223 6.41 -0.33 -19.87
CA LEU A 223 6.36 -1.75 -20.19
C LEU A 223 5.60 -2.52 -19.11
N VAL A 224 4.72 -3.43 -19.54
CA VAL A 224 4.04 -4.40 -18.66
C VAL A 224 4.73 -5.76 -18.82
N VAL A 225 5.17 -6.33 -17.69
CA VAL A 225 5.84 -7.63 -17.64
C VAL A 225 5.12 -8.59 -16.70
N GLY A 226 5.54 -9.86 -16.67
CA GLY A 226 5.00 -10.85 -15.73
C GLY A 226 5.20 -10.44 -14.27
N GLY A 227 4.24 -10.76 -13.40
CA GLY A 227 4.26 -10.39 -12.00
C GLY A 227 5.38 -11.03 -11.16
N ASP A 228 6.02 -12.07 -11.68
CA ASP A 228 7.14 -12.77 -11.03
C ASP A 228 8.51 -12.37 -11.62
N CYS A 229 8.56 -11.41 -12.57
CA CYS A 229 9.81 -10.89 -13.12
C CYS A 229 10.60 -10.12 -12.06
N GLU A 230 11.92 -10.18 -12.18
CA GLU A 230 12.86 -9.38 -11.40
C GLU A 230 13.30 -8.17 -12.23
N VAL A 231 13.10 -6.96 -11.69
CA VAL A 231 13.50 -5.71 -12.33
C VAL A 231 14.69 -5.12 -11.60
N THR A 232 15.85 -5.05 -12.25
CA THR A 232 17.05 -4.42 -11.70
C THR A 232 17.27 -3.04 -12.33
N VAL A 233 17.41 -2.03 -11.48
CA VAL A 233 17.69 -0.65 -11.86
C VAL A 233 19.08 -0.28 -11.38
N ALA A 234 20.02 -0.10 -12.32
CA ALA A 234 21.35 0.41 -12.02
C ALA A 234 21.39 1.93 -12.18
N VAL A 235 22.07 2.59 -11.24
CA VAL A 235 22.28 4.05 -11.19
C VAL A 235 23.75 4.33 -11.07
N ASP A 236 24.35 5.03 -12.05
CA ASP A 236 25.81 5.13 -12.17
C ASP A 236 26.37 6.56 -12.03
N ASP A 237 25.64 7.61 -12.43
CA ASP A 237 26.15 8.98 -12.62
C ASP A 237 25.56 10.02 -11.67
N ALA A 238 25.19 9.60 -10.47
CA ALA A 238 24.67 10.48 -9.42
C ALA A 238 25.45 10.24 -8.12
N ASP A 239 25.38 11.16 -7.16
CA ASP A 239 26.02 11.01 -5.85
C ASP A 239 25.32 9.91 -5.01
N HIS A 240 24.01 9.79 -5.15
CA HIS A 240 23.19 8.77 -4.52
C HIS A 240 21.89 8.57 -5.32
N ALA A 241 21.27 7.41 -5.10
CA ALA A 241 19.89 7.13 -5.51
C ALA A 241 18.96 7.20 -4.30
N VAL A 242 17.68 7.46 -4.53
CA VAL A 242 16.65 7.47 -3.48
C VAL A 242 15.60 6.43 -3.82
N VAL A 243 15.38 5.47 -2.92
CA VAL A 243 14.33 4.46 -3.03
C VAL A 243 13.14 4.84 -2.16
N VAL A 244 11.94 4.81 -2.71
CA VAL A 244 10.71 5.20 -2.02
C VAL A 244 9.63 4.13 -2.23
N SER A 245 9.01 3.65 -1.15
CA SER A 245 7.89 2.69 -1.16
C SER A 245 6.57 3.43 -0.88
N ASP A 246 5.59 3.36 -1.79
CA ASP A 246 4.27 4.00 -1.65
C ASP A 246 4.38 5.46 -1.20
N GLY A 247 5.29 6.24 -1.78
CA GLY A 247 5.52 7.65 -1.47
C GLY A 247 6.02 7.94 -0.05
N ARG A 248 6.53 6.94 0.68
CA ARG A 248 6.96 7.06 2.08
C ARG A 248 8.35 6.48 2.30
N ARG A 249 8.98 6.90 3.42
CA ARG A 249 10.27 6.36 3.90
C ARG A 249 11.35 6.37 2.81
N PRO A 250 11.72 7.55 2.26
CA PRO A 250 12.82 7.64 1.32
C PRO A 250 14.11 7.11 1.98
N HIS A 251 14.84 6.31 1.25
CA HIS A 251 16.13 5.77 1.66
C HIS A 251 17.17 6.10 0.61
N GLU A 252 18.26 6.73 1.04
CA GLU A 252 19.39 7.08 0.17
C GLU A 252 20.34 5.89 0.05
N ILE A 253 20.78 5.62 -1.16
CA ILE A 253 21.72 4.54 -1.51
C ILE A 253 22.88 5.16 -2.26
N GLU A 254 24.10 4.97 -1.74
CA GLU A 254 25.33 5.43 -2.42
C GLU A 254 25.46 4.77 -3.81
N THR A 255 25.87 5.54 -4.80
CA THR A 255 26.06 5.05 -6.18
C THR A 255 27.56 4.88 -6.48
N PRO A 256 27.95 4.01 -7.43
CA PRO A 256 27.08 3.21 -8.29
C PRO A 256 26.34 2.11 -7.53
N ALA A 257 25.05 1.92 -7.84
CA ALA A 257 24.22 0.92 -7.19
C ALA A 257 23.33 0.18 -8.19
N ALA A 258 23.04 -1.08 -7.88
CA ALA A 258 22.03 -1.87 -8.58
C ALA A 258 20.94 -2.25 -7.58
N ILE A 259 19.73 -1.78 -7.82
CA ILE A 259 18.58 -1.98 -6.96
C ILE A 259 17.63 -2.94 -7.65
N THR A 260 17.41 -4.09 -7.06
CA THR A 260 16.50 -5.12 -7.57
C THR A 260 15.13 -4.99 -6.94
N VAL A 261 14.10 -4.88 -7.77
CA VAL A 261 12.70 -4.84 -7.37
C VAL A 261 12.02 -6.12 -7.80
N SER A 262 11.37 -6.78 -6.88
CA SER A 262 10.65 -8.02 -7.11
C SER A 262 9.40 -8.11 -6.22
N ARG A 263 8.55 -9.09 -6.48
CA ARG A 263 7.39 -9.39 -5.64
C ARG A 263 7.84 -9.73 -4.22
N ALA A 264 7.22 -9.10 -3.23
CA ALA A 264 7.43 -9.40 -1.82
C ALA A 264 6.80 -10.77 -1.45
N GLU A 265 7.38 -11.46 -0.47
CA GLU A 265 6.90 -12.78 -0.03
C GLU A 265 5.48 -12.73 0.54
N THR A 266 5.15 -11.64 1.25
CA THR A 266 3.86 -11.49 1.92
C THR A 266 2.98 -10.52 1.16
N PRO A 267 1.88 -10.95 0.50
CA PRO A 267 0.91 -10.08 -0.14
C PRO A 267 0.04 -9.34 0.90
N VAL A 268 -0.73 -8.35 0.47
CA VAL A 268 -1.89 -7.88 1.23
C VAL A 268 -3.01 -8.89 1.06
N ARG A 269 -3.55 -9.37 2.18
CA ARG A 269 -4.65 -10.33 2.21
C ARG A 269 -5.96 -9.56 2.43
N LEU A 270 -6.83 -9.54 1.44
CA LEU A 270 -8.08 -8.78 1.45
C LEU A 270 -9.27 -9.69 1.77
N VAL A 271 -10.11 -9.29 2.71
CA VAL A 271 -11.36 -9.97 3.06
C VAL A 271 -12.55 -9.04 2.84
N GLY A 272 -13.75 -9.61 2.71
CA GLY A 272 -14.99 -8.86 2.50
C GLY A 272 -15.30 -8.56 1.04
N PRO A 273 -16.21 -7.61 0.75
CA PRO A 273 -16.71 -7.37 -0.60
C PRO A 273 -15.62 -6.89 -1.56
N VAL A 274 -15.80 -7.22 -2.84
CA VAL A 274 -14.94 -6.75 -3.92
C VAL A 274 -15.46 -5.43 -4.44
N ALA A 275 -14.58 -4.42 -4.53
CA ALA A 275 -14.90 -3.20 -5.26
C ALA A 275 -15.02 -3.51 -6.76
N ASP A 276 -16.03 -2.97 -7.41
CA ASP A 276 -16.09 -2.99 -8.87
C ASP A 276 -15.01 -2.05 -9.43
N PHE A 277 -14.05 -2.64 -10.15
CA PHE A 277 -12.90 -1.90 -10.68
C PHE A 277 -13.31 -0.78 -11.63
N PHE A 278 -14.29 -1.02 -12.49
CA PHE A 278 -14.74 -0.04 -13.48
C PHE A 278 -15.49 1.11 -12.82
N THR A 279 -16.32 0.83 -11.80
CA THR A 279 -16.95 1.86 -10.98
C THR A 279 -15.89 2.70 -10.24
N ALA A 280 -14.81 2.08 -9.76
CA ALA A 280 -13.73 2.80 -9.12
C ALA A 280 -12.92 3.67 -10.10
N LEU A 281 -12.88 3.35 -11.40
CA LEU A 281 -12.24 4.18 -12.42
C LEU A 281 -12.99 5.50 -12.69
N ASP A 282 -14.28 5.60 -12.40
CA ASP A 282 -15.06 6.84 -12.61
C ASP A 282 -14.51 8.01 -11.80
N LYS A 283 -13.75 7.76 -10.73
CA LYS A 283 -13.05 8.79 -9.95
C LYS A 283 -11.91 9.49 -10.72
N LEU A 284 -11.40 8.85 -11.78
CA LEU A 284 -10.25 9.35 -12.54
C LEU A 284 -10.68 10.27 -13.69
N SER A 285 -12.00 10.41 -13.90
CA SER A 285 -12.60 11.21 -14.97
C SER A 285 -12.88 12.68 -14.60
#